data_4bf33da288e749a93882ed1c1ed680b7
#
_entry.id   4bf33da288e749a93882ed1c1ed680b7
#
_cell.length_a   1.000
_cell.length_b   1.000
_cell.length_c   1.000
_cell.angle_alpha   90.00
_cell.angle_beta   90.00
_cell.angle_gamma   90.00
#
_symmetry.space_group_name_H-M   'P 1'
#
loop_
_entity.id
_entity.type
_entity.pdbx_description
1 polymer ?
#
loop_
_entity_poly.entity_id
_entity_poly.type
_entity_poly.pdbx_seq_one_letter_code
_entity_poly.pdbx_strand_id
1 'polypeptide(L)'
;MDIHKIIQIPILPAGMVNSHLVLGNRGAILVDAGLPGSEARISKKLSEHGLGFQDIKLIVITHAHVDHAGNALRLRELCRAPVVGHAGDLPFYRQEKQMTFCPTGWFGRLFKLTRAIQQPYQAFEPDILLHDNDSLHLQDYGINGEVRHTPGHTAGSVSVELSDQQALVGDLIASGILLGGIFLKHRPKQPPFEDNPIEVGRTLRQMVERGHHTFYMGHGGPLPATAVKRHASRLCCHDSA
;
A
#
# COMPACT_ATOMS: atom_id res chain seq x y z
N MET A 1 -5.47 22.74 -10.34
CA MET A 1 -5.02 21.74 -9.37
C MET A 1 -3.74 21.14 -9.90
N ASP A 2 -2.70 21.14 -9.09
CA ASP A 2 -1.43 20.53 -9.50
C ASP A 2 -1.59 19.03 -9.50
N ILE A 3 -1.29 18.39 -10.63
CA ILE A 3 -1.34 16.92 -10.78
C ILE A 3 -0.08 16.35 -10.13
N HIS A 4 -0.26 15.51 -9.11
CA HIS A 4 0.85 14.83 -8.47
C HIS A 4 1.45 13.78 -9.39
N LYS A 5 2.78 13.78 -9.52
CA LYS A 5 3.49 12.72 -10.25
C LYS A 5 3.74 11.54 -9.34
N ILE A 6 3.10 10.41 -9.64
CA ILE A 6 3.30 9.14 -8.95
C ILE A 6 4.23 8.26 -9.79
N ILE A 7 5.26 7.72 -9.16
CA ILE A 7 6.25 6.84 -9.78
C ILE A 7 6.15 5.47 -9.13
N GLN A 8 5.74 4.47 -9.89
CA GLN A 8 5.73 3.09 -9.45
C GLN A 8 7.16 2.52 -9.44
N ILE A 9 7.53 1.88 -8.35
CA ILE A 9 8.81 1.20 -8.15
C ILE A 9 8.55 -0.32 -8.05
N PRO A 10 8.78 -1.09 -9.10
CA PRO A 10 8.64 -2.54 -9.03
C PRO A 10 9.69 -3.14 -8.09
N ILE A 11 9.27 -3.63 -6.94
CA ILE A 11 10.12 -4.37 -5.99
C ILE A 11 10.32 -5.81 -6.46
N LEU A 12 9.28 -6.43 -7.00
CA LEU A 12 9.39 -7.70 -7.72
C LEU A 12 9.10 -7.50 -9.22
N PRO A 13 9.62 -8.39 -10.09
CA PRO A 13 9.43 -8.27 -11.54
C PRO A 13 7.97 -8.09 -11.93
N ALA A 14 7.74 -7.41 -13.06
CA ALA A 14 6.42 -7.16 -13.65
C ALA A 14 5.42 -6.40 -12.77
N GLY A 15 5.85 -5.81 -11.64
CA GLY A 15 4.97 -5.13 -10.68
C GLY A 15 4.17 -6.10 -9.81
N MET A 16 4.71 -7.29 -9.53
CA MET A 16 4.12 -8.23 -8.58
C MET A 16 4.11 -7.68 -7.14
N VAL A 17 5.10 -6.87 -6.80
CA VAL A 17 5.15 -6.06 -5.57
C VAL A 17 5.65 -4.69 -5.96
N ASN A 18 5.01 -3.64 -5.48
CA ASN A 18 5.33 -2.26 -5.79
C ASN A 18 5.44 -1.41 -4.53
N SER A 19 6.43 -0.53 -4.53
CA SER A 19 6.42 0.71 -3.75
C SER A 19 6.11 1.88 -4.68
N HIS A 20 5.77 3.04 -4.14
CA HIS A 20 5.46 4.22 -4.94
C HIS A 20 6.14 5.46 -4.37
N LEU A 21 6.60 6.36 -5.26
CA LEU A 21 6.98 7.72 -4.89
C LEU A 21 5.88 8.67 -5.33
N VAL A 22 5.47 9.57 -4.45
CA VAL A 22 4.64 10.72 -4.78
C VAL A 22 5.53 11.96 -4.70
N LEU A 23 5.71 12.63 -5.84
CA LEU A 23 6.55 13.80 -5.91
C LEU A 23 5.79 15.05 -5.48
N GLY A 24 6.35 15.78 -4.54
CA GLY A 24 5.85 17.06 -4.05
C GLY A 24 6.83 18.19 -4.32
N ASN A 25 6.48 19.40 -3.91
CA ASN A 25 7.31 20.60 -4.09
C ASN A 25 8.44 20.74 -3.06
N ARG A 26 8.48 19.90 -2.02
CA ARG A 26 9.52 19.88 -0.97
C ARG A 26 10.36 18.59 -0.98
N GLY A 27 10.11 17.70 -1.93
CA GLY A 27 10.71 16.38 -2.02
C GLY A 27 9.68 15.33 -2.41
N ALA A 28 9.79 14.14 -1.89
CA ALA A 28 8.88 13.04 -2.16
C ALA A 28 8.42 12.36 -0.88
N ILE A 29 7.27 11.68 -0.94
CA ILE A 29 6.93 10.64 0.03
C ILE A 29 7.08 9.27 -0.63
N LEU A 30 7.53 8.30 0.16
CA LEU A 30 7.58 6.89 -0.25
C LEU A 30 6.38 6.16 0.37
N VAL A 31 5.61 5.47 -0.44
CA VAL A 31 4.51 4.62 0.00
C VAL A 31 4.93 3.16 -0.19
N ASP A 32 4.99 2.45 0.90
CA ASP A 32 5.54 1.12 1.12
C ASP A 32 7.06 0.99 0.91
N ALA A 33 7.67 0.18 1.77
CA ALA A 33 9.11 -0.01 1.86
C ALA A 33 9.61 -1.22 1.05
N GLY A 34 8.69 -2.09 0.64
CA GLY A 34 9.02 -3.33 -0.04
C GLY A 34 9.56 -4.42 0.89
N LEU A 35 10.04 -5.50 0.29
CA LEU A 35 10.69 -6.62 0.96
C LEU A 35 12.04 -6.20 1.60
N PRO A 36 12.54 -6.91 2.62
CA PRO A 36 13.89 -6.71 3.11
C PRO A 36 14.91 -6.71 1.97
N GLY A 37 15.83 -5.72 1.95
CA GLY A 37 16.84 -5.56 0.90
C GLY A 37 16.35 -4.82 -0.36
N SER A 38 15.17 -4.20 -0.33
CA SER A 38 14.61 -3.45 -1.47
C SER A 38 15.26 -2.08 -1.70
N GLU A 39 16.09 -1.58 -0.79
CA GLU A 39 16.68 -0.23 -0.86
C GLU A 39 17.47 0.01 -2.15
N ALA A 40 18.14 -1.00 -2.70
CA ALA A 40 18.88 -0.84 -3.95
C ALA A 40 17.96 -0.53 -5.16
N ARG A 41 16.76 -1.14 -5.20
CA ARG A 41 15.76 -0.87 -6.26
C ARG A 41 15.16 0.52 -6.10
N ILE A 42 14.86 0.91 -4.86
CA ILE A 42 14.35 2.25 -4.53
C ILE A 42 15.40 3.30 -4.87
N SER A 43 16.65 3.11 -4.46
CA SER A 43 17.78 4.01 -4.79
C SER A 43 17.97 4.19 -6.30
N LYS A 44 17.94 3.09 -7.06
CA LYS A 44 18.02 3.14 -8.51
C LYS A 44 16.88 3.99 -9.10
N LYS A 45 15.66 3.78 -8.61
CA LYS A 45 14.49 4.52 -9.11
C LYS A 45 14.54 6.00 -8.75
N LEU A 46 14.98 6.34 -7.54
CA LEU A 46 15.24 7.72 -7.14
C LEU A 46 16.24 8.38 -8.09
N SER A 47 17.39 7.74 -8.34
CA SER A 47 18.44 8.26 -9.22
C SER A 47 17.97 8.50 -10.66
N GLU A 48 17.08 7.64 -11.20
CA GLU A 48 16.46 7.84 -12.52
C GLU A 48 15.64 9.14 -12.61
N HIS A 49 15.26 9.72 -11.47
CA HIS A 49 14.53 10.99 -11.37
C HIS A 49 15.34 12.13 -10.75
N GLY A 50 16.66 11.96 -10.62
CA GLY A 50 17.55 12.97 -10.04
C GLY A 50 17.38 13.16 -8.52
N LEU A 51 16.83 12.15 -7.84
CA LEU A 51 16.57 12.14 -6.39
C LEU A 51 17.52 11.18 -5.66
N GLY A 52 17.67 11.41 -4.36
CA GLY A 52 18.33 10.52 -3.43
C GLY A 52 17.45 10.20 -2.22
N PHE A 53 17.93 9.38 -1.31
CA PHE A 53 17.19 9.06 -0.08
C PHE A 53 16.86 10.29 0.76
N GLN A 54 17.72 11.32 0.77
CA GLN A 54 17.51 12.59 1.51
C GLN A 54 16.31 13.41 0.99
N ASP A 55 15.83 13.10 -0.22
CA ASP A 55 14.67 13.78 -0.81
C ASP A 55 13.35 13.16 -0.38
N ILE A 56 13.37 11.95 0.21
CA ILE A 56 12.21 11.33 0.85
C ILE A 56 11.97 12.02 2.20
N LYS A 57 10.79 12.62 2.38
CA LYS A 57 10.43 13.40 3.58
C LYS A 57 9.50 12.63 4.52
N LEU A 58 8.86 11.59 4.02
CA LEU A 58 7.95 10.73 4.77
C LEU A 58 7.92 9.34 4.14
N ILE A 59 7.84 8.31 4.96
CA ILE A 59 7.58 6.93 4.53
C ILE A 59 6.22 6.52 5.09
N VAL A 60 5.28 6.16 4.22
CA VAL A 60 3.96 5.67 4.62
C VAL A 60 3.94 4.17 4.41
N ILE A 61 3.68 3.41 5.46
CA ILE A 61 3.49 1.95 5.37
C ILE A 61 1.99 1.69 5.35
N THR A 62 1.50 1.16 4.24
CA THR A 62 0.06 0.92 4.06
C THR A 62 -0.45 -0.16 5.01
N HIS A 63 0.33 -1.18 5.31
CA HIS A 63 0.02 -2.25 6.27
C HIS A 63 1.27 -3.09 6.60
N ALA A 64 1.17 -3.97 7.60
CA ALA A 64 2.35 -4.63 8.18
C ALA A 64 2.82 -5.91 7.47
N HIS A 65 2.32 -6.28 6.29
CA HIS A 65 2.86 -7.41 5.53
C HIS A 65 4.33 -7.17 5.13
N VAL A 66 5.11 -8.25 5.05
CA VAL A 66 6.56 -8.19 4.83
C VAL A 66 6.96 -7.51 3.51
N ASP A 67 6.15 -7.62 2.50
CA ASP A 67 6.39 -7.01 1.18
C ASP A 67 6.03 -5.52 1.11
N HIS A 68 5.44 -4.97 2.17
CA HIS A 68 5.15 -3.55 2.35
C HIS A 68 6.01 -2.92 3.46
N ALA A 69 6.09 -3.56 4.63
CA ALA A 69 6.80 -3.06 5.79
C ALA A 69 8.25 -3.56 5.91
N GLY A 70 8.63 -4.58 5.14
CA GLY A 70 9.84 -5.37 5.36
C GLY A 70 11.17 -4.60 5.37
N ASN A 71 11.23 -3.47 4.69
CA ASN A 71 12.44 -2.64 4.61
C ASN A 71 12.26 -1.26 5.29
N ALA A 72 11.20 -1.07 6.07
CA ALA A 72 10.83 0.24 6.63
C ALA A 72 11.92 0.81 7.55
N LEU A 73 12.44 -0.01 8.47
CA LEU A 73 13.48 0.44 9.40
C LEU A 73 14.76 0.87 8.66
N ARG A 74 15.20 0.09 7.69
CA ARG A 74 16.38 0.41 6.89
C ARG A 74 16.21 1.69 6.08
N LEU A 75 15.04 1.89 5.48
CA LEU A 75 14.74 3.11 4.73
C LEU A 75 14.59 4.33 5.64
N ARG A 76 14.01 4.17 6.85
CA ARG A 76 13.99 5.23 7.86
C ARG A 76 15.40 5.77 8.16
N GLU A 77 16.36 4.88 8.33
CA GLU A 77 17.76 5.25 8.58
C GLU A 77 18.39 5.96 7.37
N LEU A 78 18.21 5.42 6.17
CA LEU A 78 18.79 5.97 4.94
C LEU A 78 18.20 7.33 4.56
N CYS A 79 16.89 7.48 4.69
CA CYS A 79 16.16 8.71 4.34
C CYS A 79 16.21 9.74 5.47
N ARG A 80 16.42 9.31 6.73
CA ARG A 80 16.23 10.14 7.93
C ARG A 80 14.84 10.79 7.96
N ALA A 81 13.83 10.05 7.49
CA ALA A 81 12.45 10.47 7.37
C ALA A 81 11.58 9.67 8.33
N PRO A 82 10.54 10.27 8.93
CA PRO A 82 9.62 9.54 9.80
C PRO A 82 8.83 8.49 9.01
N VAL A 83 8.45 7.42 9.72
CA VAL A 83 7.59 6.35 9.21
C VAL A 83 6.20 6.53 9.80
N VAL A 84 5.17 6.48 8.96
CA VAL A 84 3.75 6.47 9.34
C VAL A 84 3.21 5.07 9.23
N GLY A 85 2.42 4.65 10.21
CA GLY A 85 1.64 3.44 10.22
C GLY A 85 0.41 3.60 11.11
N HIS A 86 -0.43 2.58 11.20
CA HIS A 86 -1.64 2.61 12.00
C HIS A 86 -1.56 1.64 13.18
N ALA A 87 -2.17 2.02 14.31
CA ALA A 87 -2.16 1.26 15.57
C ALA A 87 -2.77 -0.15 15.44
N GLY A 88 -3.70 -0.35 14.52
CA GLY A 88 -4.27 -1.66 14.23
C GLY A 88 -3.24 -2.71 13.83
N ASP A 89 -2.13 -2.30 13.22
CA ASP A 89 -1.04 -3.19 12.80
C ASP A 89 0.20 -3.11 13.73
N LEU A 90 0.19 -2.31 14.79
CA LEU A 90 1.33 -2.10 15.67
C LEU A 90 1.95 -3.38 16.23
N PRO A 91 1.17 -4.39 16.69
CA PRO A 91 1.76 -5.64 17.20
C PRO A 91 2.56 -6.42 16.15
N PHE A 92 2.22 -6.22 14.87
CA PHE A 92 2.92 -6.86 13.74
C PHE A 92 4.19 -6.09 13.37
N TYR A 93 4.18 -4.75 13.38
CA TYR A 93 5.38 -3.93 13.20
C TYR A 93 6.44 -4.23 14.28
N ARG A 94 6.01 -4.44 15.51
CA ARG A 94 6.87 -4.81 16.65
C ARG A 94 7.27 -6.29 16.67
N GLN A 95 6.75 -7.10 15.74
CA GLN A 95 6.94 -8.57 15.72
C GLN A 95 6.51 -9.26 17.04
N GLU A 96 5.60 -8.65 17.78
CA GLU A 96 5.01 -9.21 19.01
C GLU A 96 3.96 -10.29 18.69
N LYS A 97 3.36 -10.22 17.51
CA LYS A 97 2.39 -11.19 16.99
C LYS A 97 2.76 -11.63 15.59
N GLN A 98 2.48 -12.89 15.28
CA GLN A 98 2.54 -13.37 13.91
C GLN A 98 1.30 -12.90 13.14
N MET A 99 1.49 -12.48 11.88
CA MET A 99 0.39 -12.14 10.99
C MET A 99 -0.54 -13.33 10.80
N THR A 100 -1.83 -13.06 10.90
CA THR A 100 -2.87 -14.01 10.48
C THR A 100 -3.22 -13.74 9.02
N PHE A 101 -3.20 -14.79 8.21
CA PHE A 101 -3.51 -14.68 6.79
C PHE A 101 -4.84 -15.36 6.50
N CYS A 102 -5.87 -14.58 6.16
CA CYS A 102 -7.18 -15.05 5.71
C CYS A 102 -7.15 -15.22 4.18
N PRO A 103 -7.00 -16.47 3.66
CA PRO A 103 -6.75 -16.67 2.24
C PRO A 103 -8.00 -16.41 1.39
N THR A 104 -7.82 -15.67 0.30
CA THR A 104 -8.82 -15.46 -0.74
C THR A 104 -8.61 -16.42 -1.89
N GLY A 105 -9.63 -17.16 -2.27
CA GLY A 105 -9.57 -18.12 -3.39
C GLY A 105 -8.53 -19.23 -3.24
N TRP A 106 -8.33 -20.00 -4.32
CA TRP A 106 -7.42 -21.16 -4.32
C TRP A 106 -5.94 -20.77 -4.23
N PHE A 107 -5.57 -19.67 -4.89
CA PHE A 107 -4.19 -19.21 -4.91
C PHE A 107 -3.74 -18.77 -3.50
N GLY A 108 -4.56 -18.01 -2.78
CA GLY A 108 -4.25 -17.61 -1.40
C GLY A 108 -4.10 -18.80 -0.47
N ARG A 109 -4.94 -19.84 -0.63
CA ARG A 109 -4.84 -21.11 0.14
C ARG A 109 -3.51 -21.83 -0.12
N LEU A 110 -3.09 -21.92 -1.39
CA LEU A 110 -1.81 -22.54 -1.74
C LEU A 110 -0.62 -21.66 -1.27
N PHE A 111 -0.71 -20.37 -1.47
CA PHE A 111 0.35 -19.43 -1.11
C PHE A 111 0.59 -19.38 0.41
N LYS A 112 -0.48 -19.53 1.22
CA LYS A 112 -0.40 -19.63 2.69
C LYS A 112 0.50 -20.78 3.17
N LEU A 113 0.66 -21.84 2.39
CA LEU A 113 1.53 -22.98 2.72
C LEU A 113 3.02 -22.67 2.51
N THR A 114 3.33 -21.56 1.84
CA THR A 114 4.72 -21.15 1.61
C THR A 114 5.25 -20.37 2.82
N ARG A 115 6.57 -20.45 3.05
CA ARG A 115 7.23 -19.65 4.08
C ARG A 115 7.45 -18.19 3.65
N ALA A 116 7.21 -17.85 2.39
CA ALA A 116 7.49 -16.52 1.84
C ALA A 116 6.70 -15.40 2.52
N ILE A 117 5.44 -15.67 2.89
CA ILE A 117 4.54 -14.70 3.53
C ILE A 117 4.84 -14.48 5.03
N GLN A 118 5.54 -15.43 5.66
CA GLN A 118 5.91 -15.40 7.08
C GLN A 118 7.38 -15.00 7.28
N GLN A 119 8.03 -14.49 6.23
CA GLN A 119 9.42 -14.06 6.35
C GLN A 119 9.49 -12.93 7.39
N PRO A 120 10.29 -13.07 8.45
CA PRO A 120 10.44 -12.02 9.45
C PRO A 120 11.18 -10.82 8.85
N TYR A 121 10.85 -9.65 9.31
CA TYR A 121 11.59 -8.41 9.06
C TYR A 121 12.02 -7.79 10.40
N GLN A 122 12.90 -6.81 10.33
CA GLN A 122 13.39 -6.16 11.54
C GLN A 122 12.26 -5.35 12.19
N ALA A 123 11.97 -5.66 13.46
CA ALA A 123 10.94 -4.99 14.23
C ALA A 123 11.19 -3.47 14.30
N PHE A 124 10.14 -2.70 14.19
CA PHE A 124 10.17 -1.25 14.34
C PHE A 124 8.83 -0.74 14.91
N GLU A 125 8.85 0.49 15.33
CA GLU A 125 7.66 1.25 15.67
C GLU A 125 7.55 2.45 14.73
N PRO A 126 6.39 2.72 14.12
CA PRO A 126 6.18 3.94 13.36
C PRO A 126 6.41 5.19 14.21
N ASP A 127 7.08 6.19 13.65
CA ASP A 127 7.32 7.48 14.32
C ASP A 127 6.03 8.28 14.45
N ILE A 128 5.10 8.08 13.51
CA ILE A 128 3.75 8.65 13.49
C ILE A 128 2.76 7.50 13.47
N LEU A 129 2.07 7.30 14.57
CA LEU A 129 1.08 6.24 14.74
C LEU A 129 -0.32 6.84 14.67
N LEU A 130 -1.07 6.46 13.63
CA LEU A 130 -2.47 6.85 13.49
C LEU A 130 -3.36 5.92 14.32
N HIS A 131 -4.43 6.48 14.89
CA HIS A 131 -5.41 5.75 15.68
C HIS A 131 -6.81 5.94 15.10
N ASP A 132 -7.63 4.92 15.17
CA ASP A 132 -9.05 4.97 14.77
C ASP A 132 -9.26 5.67 13.40
N ASN A 133 -9.93 6.81 13.42
CA ASN A 133 -10.23 7.60 12.23
C ASN A 133 -9.27 8.79 12.04
N ASP A 134 -8.10 8.76 12.67
CA ASP A 134 -7.10 9.81 12.46
C ASP A 134 -6.71 9.89 10.99
N SER A 135 -6.38 11.09 10.55
CA SER A 135 -5.74 11.32 9.25
C SER A 135 -4.50 12.20 9.40
N LEU A 136 -3.51 11.96 8.54
CA LEU A 136 -2.32 12.79 8.47
C LEU A 136 -2.37 13.63 7.21
N HIS A 137 -2.47 14.94 7.35
CA HIS A 137 -2.34 15.87 6.22
C HIS A 137 -0.90 15.94 5.71
N LEU A 138 -0.73 15.91 4.39
CA LEU A 138 0.58 15.81 3.75
C LEU A 138 1.16 17.16 3.30
N GLN A 139 0.48 18.31 3.59
CA GLN A 139 0.95 19.64 3.21
C GLN A 139 2.33 19.99 3.77
N ASP A 140 2.66 19.55 4.98
CA ASP A 140 3.98 19.77 5.58
C ASP A 140 5.10 19.06 4.82
N TYR A 141 4.77 18.00 4.09
CA TYR A 141 5.67 17.26 3.22
C TYR A 141 5.62 17.73 1.75
N GLY A 142 4.87 18.83 1.48
CA GLY A 142 4.78 19.43 0.15
C GLY A 142 3.84 18.70 -0.81
N ILE A 143 2.87 17.94 -0.28
CA ILE A 143 1.89 17.16 -1.06
C ILE A 143 0.48 17.56 -0.61
N ASN A 144 -0.40 17.81 -1.57
CA ASN A 144 -1.81 18.05 -1.30
C ASN A 144 -2.56 16.72 -1.23
N GLY A 145 -2.82 16.25 -0.02
CA GLY A 145 -3.47 14.97 0.23
C GLY A 145 -3.39 14.61 1.70
N GLU A 146 -3.79 13.39 2.01
CA GLU A 146 -3.76 12.88 3.36
C GLU A 146 -3.58 11.35 3.39
N VAL A 147 -3.05 10.84 4.51
CA VAL A 147 -3.08 9.42 4.85
C VAL A 147 -4.33 9.17 5.67
N ARG A 148 -5.15 8.19 5.29
CA ARG A 148 -6.39 7.81 5.98
C ARG A 148 -6.40 6.35 6.37
N HIS A 149 -7.04 6.05 7.49
CA HIS A 149 -7.37 4.68 7.88
C HIS A 149 -8.38 4.08 6.90
N THR A 150 -8.01 2.94 6.32
CA THR A 150 -8.82 2.20 5.33
C THR A 150 -8.76 0.70 5.62
N PRO A 151 -9.36 0.26 6.73
CA PRO A 151 -9.27 -1.11 7.20
C PRO A 151 -9.96 -2.10 6.25
N GLY A 152 -9.67 -3.38 6.47
CA GLY A 152 -10.32 -4.51 5.80
C GLY A 152 -9.33 -5.49 5.18
N HIS A 153 -8.24 -5.04 4.55
CA HIS A 153 -7.14 -5.93 4.17
C HIS A 153 -6.37 -6.39 5.42
N THR A 154 -5.97 -5.45 6.27
CA THR A 154 -5.63 -5.64 7.68
C THR A 154 -6.40 -4.66 8.53
N ALA A 155 -6.37 -4.84 9.86
CA ALA A 155 -7.02 -3.91 10.79
C ALA A 155 -6.35 -2.52 10.78
N GLY A 156 -5.06 -2.44 10.44
CA GLY A 156 -4.29 -1.20 10.39
C GLY A 156 -4.01 -0.68 8.98
N SER A 157 -4.71 -1.16 7.97
CA SER A 157 -4.51 -0.68 6.60
C SER A 157 -4.80 0.81 6.46
N VAL A 158 -3.91 1.53 5.76
CA VAL A 158 -4.07 2.95 5.41
C VAL A 158 -3.91 3.17 3.92
N SER A 159 -4.51 4.23 3.40
CA SER A 159 -4.35 4.69 2.03
C SER A 159 -3.87 6.14 1.99
N VAL A 160 -3.18 6.51 0.91
CA VAL A 160 -2.82 7.90 0.60
C VAL A 160 -3.81 8.42 -0.42
N GLU A 161 -4.62 9.40 -0.04
CA GLU A 161 -5.61 10.05 -0.90
C GLU A 161 -5.11 11.44 -1.30
N LEU A 162 -4.95 11.70 -2.60
CA LEU A 162 -4.42 12.95 -3.13
C LEU A 162 -5.55 13.88 -3.60
N SER A 163 -5.34 15.18 -3.50
CA SER A 163 -6.33 16.20 -3.88
C SER A 163 -6.68 16.22 -5.37
N ASP A 164 -5.79 15.68 -6.22
CA ASP A 164 -6.03 15.47 -7.65
C ASP A 164 -6.77 14.16 -7.95
N GLN A 165 -7.40 13.56 -6.94
CA GLN A 165 -8.25 12.39 -7.04
C GLN A 165 -7.52 11.10 -7.46
N GLN A 166 -6.22 11.02 -7.25
CA GLN A 166 -5.43 9.80 -7.29
C GLN A 166 -5.34 9.20 -5.87
N ALA A 167 -5.30 7.87 -5.76
CA ALA A 167 -5.18 7.19 -4.47
C ALA A 167 -4.18 6.04 -4.54
N LEU A 168 -3.36 5.89 -3.48
CA LEU A 168 -2.49 4.74 -3.28
C LEU A 168 -3.09 3.91 -2.15
N VAL A 169 -3.56 2.71 -2.46
CA VAL A 169 -4.50 1.97 -1.60
C VAL A 169 -3.91 0.69 -1.00
N GLY A 170 -2.58 0.51 -1.11
CA GLY A 170 -1.94 -0.72 -0.66
C GLY A 170 -2.61 -1.95 -1.27
N ASP A 171 -3.07 -2.85 -0.43
CA ASP A 171 -3.66 -4.12 -0.84
C ASP A 171 -5.19 -4.19 -0.68
N LEU A 172 -5.89 -3.05 -0.61
CA LEU A 172 -7.35 -3.06 -0.71
C LEU A 172 -7.86 -3.67 -2.03
N ILE A 173 -7.01 -3.66 -3.05
CA ILE A 173 -7.28 -4.26 -4.36
C ILE A 173 -5.95 -4.60 -5.02
N ALA A 174 -5.92 -5.70 -5.77
CA ALA A 174 -4.82 -6.09 -6.63
C ALA A 174 -5.27 -6.18 -8.08
N SER A 175 -4.34 -6.35 -9.02
CA SER A 175 -4.68 -6.58 -10.42
C SER A 175 -3.75 -7.57 -11.10
N GLY A 176 -4.26 -8.29 -12.10
CA GLY A 176 -3.47 -9.27 -12.83
C GLY A 176 -3.55 -10.69 -12.27
N ILE A 177 -2.61 -11.56 -12.65
CA ILE A 177 -2.58 -12.97 -12.26
C ILE A 177 -1.58 -13.22 -11.13
N LEU A 178 -1.78 -14.27 -10.34
CA LEU A 178 -0.98 -14.68 -9.18
C LEU A 178 -0.87 -13.54 -8.14
N LEU A 179 0.33 -13.06 -7.86
CA LEU A 179 0.53 -11.92 -6.96
C LEU A 179 0.11 -10.59 -7.59
N GLY A 180 -0.22 -10.58 -8.88
CA GLY A 180 -0.51 -9.36 -9.63
C GLY A 180 0.61 -9.01 -10.61
N GLY A 181 0.36 -8.04 -11.48
CA GLY A 181 1.37 -7.45 -12.35
C GLY A 181 1.79 -8.25 -13.59
N ILE A 182 1.58 -9.57 -13.68
CA ILE A 182 2.10 -10.37 -14.79
C ILE A 182 1.24 -10.23 -16.05
N PHE A 183 -0.01 -10.67 -16.00
CA PHE A 183 -0.95 -10.58 -17.12
C PHE A 183 -2.26 -9.97 -16.64
N LEU A 184 -3.08 -9.47 -17.57
CA LEU A 184 -4.40 -8.89 -17.28
C LEU A 184 -4.34 -7.75 -16.25
N LYS A 185 -3.32 -6.88 -16.33
CA LYS A 185 -3.07 -5.79 -15.36
C LYS A 185 -4.26 -4.86 -15.15
N HIS A 186 -5.18 -4.77 -16.09
CA HIS A 186 -6.41 -3.97 -15.98
C HIS A 186 -7.58 -4.74 -15.32
N ARG A 187 -7.37 -6.00 -14.94
CA ARG A 187 -8.41 -6.83 -14.32
C ARG A 187 -8.26 -6.80 -12.81
N PRO A 188 -9.20 -6.18 -12.09
CA PRO A 188 -9.17 -6.13 -10.64
C PRO A 188 -9.41 -7.53 -10.04
N LYS A 189 -8.76 -7.78 -8.91
CA LYS A 189 -8.95 -8.99 -8.12
C LYS A 189 -8.71 -8.70 -6.64
N GLN A 190 -9.15 -9.63 -5.77
CA GLN A 190 -8.74 -9.63 -4.37
C GLN A 190 -7.24 -9.97 -4.27
N PRO A 191 -6.51 -9.38 -3.31
CA PRO A 191 -5.18 -9.85 -2.93
C PRO A 191 -5.27 -11.31 -2.43
N PRO A 192 -4.13 -12.03 -2.30
CA PRO A 192 -4.13 -13.41 -1.81
C PRO A 192 -4.70 -13.59 -0.41
N PHE A 193 -4.65 -12.56 0.42
CA PHE A 193 -5.14 -12.52 1.79
C PHE A 193 -5.95 -11.26 2.02
N GLU A 194 -6.99 -11.34 2.85
CA GLU A 194 -7.86 -10.21 3.17
C GLU A 194 -8.72 -10.57 4.38
N ASP A 195 -8.68 -9.74 5.43
CA ASP A 195 -9.36 -10.04 6.69
C ASP A 195 -10.87 -9.79 6.61
N ASN A 196 -11.28 -8.70 5.95
CA ASN A 196 -12.70 -8.30 5.84
C ASN A 196 -13.03 -7.77 4.43
N PRO A 197 -13.37 -8.66 3.47
CA PRO A 197 -13.70 -8.28 2.09
C PRO A 197 -14.85 -7.27 1.97
N ILE A 198 -15.84 -7.36 2.85
CA ILE A 198 -17.01 -6.47 2.83
C ILE A 198 -16.61 -5.05 3.17
N GLU A 199 -15.78 -4.88 4.18
CA GLU A 199 -15.25 -3.58 4.59
C GLU A 199 -14.38 -2.97 3.49
N VAL A 200 -13.48 -3.77 2.87
CA VAL A 200 -12.73 -3.36 1.68
C VAL A 200 -13.66 -2.88 0.57
N GLY A 201 -14.71 -3.63 0.28
CA GLY A 201 -15.70 -3.25 -0.73
C GLY A 201 -16.40 -1.93 -0.44
N ARG A 202 -16.75 -1.67 0.84
CA ARG A 202 -17.35 -0.40 1.29
C ARG A 202 -16.35 0.76 1.15
N THR A 203 -15.13 0.57 1.62
CA THR A 203 -14.06 1.56 1.55
C THR A 203 -13.75 1.96 0.10
N LEU A 204 -13.53 0.99 -0.79
CA LEU A 204 -13.28 1.25 -2.20
C LEU A 204 -14.45 1.99 -2.88
N ARG A 205 -15.69 1.65 -2.53
CA ARG A 205 -16.89 2.35 -3.04
C ARG A 205 -16.89 3.81 -2.59
N GLN A 206 -16.67 4.07 -1.30
CA GLN A 206 -16.62 5.42 -0.75
C GLN A 206 -15.52 6.26 -1.40
N MET A 207 -14.34 5.69 -1.67
CA MET A 207 -13.27 6.38 -2.37
C MET A 207 -13.69 6.79 -3.79
N VAL A 208 -14.35 5.90 -4.53
CA VAL A 208 -14.90 6.22 -5.86
C VAL A 208 -16.00 7.29 -5.78
N GLU A 209 -16.85 7.26 -4.76
CA GLU A 209 -17.90 8.26 -4.53
C GLU A 209 -17.32 9.63 -4.15
N ARG A 210 -16.19 9.69 -3.45
CA ARG A 210 -15.42 10.92 -3.20
C ARG A 210 -14.71 11.47 -4.44
N GLY A 211 -14.77 10.75 -5.58
CA GLY A 211 -14.26 11.21 -6.86
C GLY A 211 -12.90 10.65 -7.25
N HIS A 212 -12.28 9.77 -6.46
CA HIS A 212 -11.02 9.17 -6.85
C HIS A 212 -11.16 8.38 -8.15
N HIS A 213 -10.29 8.67 -9.13
CA HIS A 213 -10.40 8.12 -10.48
C HIS A 213 -9.26 7.17 -10.87
N THR A 214 -8.10 7.23 -10.20
CA THR A 214 -6.94 6.37 -10.45
C THR A 214 -6.43 5.79 -9.15
N PHE A 215 -6.30 4.47 -9.11
CA PHE A 215 -5.91 3.71 -7.92
C PHE A 215 -4.60 2.98 -8.18
N TYR A 216 -3.59 3.26 -7.35
CA TYR A 216 -2.31 2.57 -7.31
C TYR A 216 -2.33 1.57 -6.16
N MET A 217 -1.73 0.42 -6.35
CA MET A 217 -1.79 -0.71 -5.42
C MET A 217 -0.47 -1.43 -5.26
N GLY A 218 -0.31 -2.17 -4.18
CA GLY A 218 0.88 -2.96 -3.90
C GLY A 218 1.14 -4.05 -4.94
N HIS A 219 0.09 -4.59 -5.56
CA HIS A 219 0.20 -5.68 -6.52
C HIS A 219 -0.49 -5.34 -7.85
N GLY A 220 0.32 -5.09 -8.89
CA GLY A 220 -0.18 -4.74 -10.23
C GLY A 220 -0.48 -3.24 -10.39
N GLY A 221 -1.63 -2.89 -10.94
CA GLY A 221 -2.11 -1.53 -11.15
C GLY A 221 -1.40 -0.72 -12.23
N PRO A 222 -1.73 0.58 -12.37
CA PRO A 222 -2.89 1.21 -11.72
C PRO A 222 -4.22 0.78 -12.34
N LEU A 223 -5.32 1.01 -11.59
CA LEU A 223 -6.69 0.73 -12.04
C LEU A 223 -7.55 2.00 -12.09
N PRO A 224 -8.44 2.14 -13.09
CA PRO A 224 -9.40 3.22 -13.13
C PRO A 224 -10.60 2.96 -12.18
N ALA A 225 -11.27 4.02 -11.72
CA ALA A 225 -12.44 3.96 -10.85
C ALA A 225 -13.53 3.00 -11.34
N THR A 226 -13.73 2.90 -12.65
CA THR A 226 -14.73 1.99 -13.23
C THR A 226 -14.43 0.51 -12.96
N ALA A 227 -13.14 0.12 -12.93
CA ALA A 227 -12.73 -1.21 -12.59
C ALA A 227 -12.85 -1.47 -11.07
N VAL A 228 -12.43 -0.49 -10.26
CA VAL A 228 -12.53 -0.53 -8.80
C VAL A 228 -13.99 -0.63 -8.34
N LYS A 229 -14.89 0.19 -8.90
CA LYS A 229 -16.33 0.16 -8.59
C LYS A 229 -16.95 -1.21 -8.85
N ARG A 230 -16.63 -1.84 -10.01
CA ARG A 230 -17.11 -3.19 -10.32
C ARG A 230 -16.59 -4.24 -9.34
N HIS A 231 -15.35 -4.10 -8.91
CA HIS A 231 -14.76 -5.01 -7.92
C HIS A 231 -15.42 -4.84 -6.55
N ALA A 232 -15.51 -3.62 -6.06
CA ALA A 232 -16.16 -3.29 -4.79
C ALA A 232 -17.60 -3.81 -4.72
N SER A 233 -18.38 -3.69 -5.81
CA SER A 233 -19.74 -4.22 -5.87
C SER A 233 -19.79 -5.73 -5.70
N ARG A 234 -18.83 -6.48 -6.24
CA ARG A 234 -18.77 -7.95 -6.06
C ARG A 234 -18.48 -8.35 -4.63
N LEU A 235 -17.57 -7.63 -3.94
CA LEU A 235 -17.25 -7.89 -2.53
C LEU A 235 -18.46 -7.68 -1.61
N CYS A 236 -19.28 -6.64 -1.87
CA CYS A 236 -20.45 -6.36 -1.08
C CYS A 236 -21.66 -7.29 -1.38
N CYS A 237 -21.67 -8.01 -2.50
CA CYS A 237 -22.78 -8.92 -2.85
C CYS A 237 -22.68 -10.30 -2.18
N HIS A 238 -21.57 -10.63 -1.52
CA HIS A 238 -21.43 -11.92 -0.79
C HIS A 238 -22.16 -11.95 0.57
N ASP A 239 -22.85 -10.87 0.96
CA ASP A 239 -23.64 -10.77 2.18
C ASP A 239 -25.09 -11.31 2.03
N SER A 240 -25.48 -11.83 0.86
CA SER A 240 -26.87 -12.20 0.55
C SER A 240 -27.06 -13.71 0.27
N ALA A 241 -26.12 -14.56 0.68
CA ALA A 241 -26.21 -16.01 0.51
C ALA A 241 -26.01 -16.79 1.81
#